data_568bae438b8de07885b549555d4809db
#
_entry.id   568bae438b8de07885b549555d4809db
#
_cell.length_a   1.000
_cell.length_b   1.000
_cell.length_c   1.000
_cell.angle_alpha   90.00
_cell.angle_beta   90.00
_cell.angle_gamma   90.00
#
_symmetry.space_group_name_H-M   'P 1'
#
loop_
_entity.id
_entity.type
_entity.pdbx_description
1 polymer ?
#
loop_
_entity_poly.entity_id
_entity_poly.type
_entity_poly.pdbx_seq_one_letter_code
_entity_poly.pdbx_strand_id
1 'polypeptide(L)'
;MAWEGRRSAWPSSEAEQAEQQVRVWADGLVELHQRIGSRFGRVEPRRRALAYLRGLLSSIERKNSWWLAEQAGEATPDGMQRLLNGAGWDADGVRDDLREYVVEHLGDPDAVLVLDETGFLKKGTRSAGVQRQYTGTAGKQENCQVAVFLASATPAGVALLDRDLYLPTSWTNDPARCRAAGIPNDVGFQTKPQLGQAMLERTLAARVPFGWVTGDTVYGGDRRLRVWLESHAIRHVMAVKCTEPLWTMTEHGPGQVAAQDLIARVPAEQWLGINAGDGSKGKRFYDWTRVPLWRPGWPANVGFWLLARRSLSDPSELAYYVCFAPADTPLVTLVRVAGCRWRVEEAFEQAKGEVGLDHYQVRQYPAWYRHVTLAMVALAFLAVTRARLPDADDGLGGRWW
;
A
#
# COMPACT_ATOMS: atom_id res chain seq x y z
N MET A 1 15.46 27.03 -46.99
CA MET A 1 15.29 25.57 -46.85
C MET A 1 14.30 25.32 -45.74
N ALA A 2 13.07 24.92 -46.10
CA ALA A 2 11.96 24.69 -45.19
C ALA A 2 12.15 23.34 -44.52
N TRP A 3 12.01 23.31 -43.20
CA TRP A 3 12.02 22.11 -42.39
C TRP A 3 10.60 21.56 -42.33
N GLU A 4 10.26 20.68 -43.27
CA GLU A 4 9.02 19.87 -43.19
C GLU A 4 9.19 18.77 -42.17
N GLY A 5 8.67 19.02 -40.96
CA GLY A 5 8.51 18.02 -39.93
C GLY A 5 7.54 16.93 -40.40
N ARG A 6 8.03 15.74 -40.62
CA ARG A 6 7.19 14.53 -40.84
C ARG A 6 6.35 14.29 -39.58
N ARG A 7 5.06 14.66 -39.63
CA ARG A 7 4.05 14.08 -38.74
C ARG A 7 3.89 12.62 -39.20
N SER A 8 4.31 11.68 -38.41
CA SER A 8 3.90 10.29 -38.58
C SER A 8 2.39 10.23 -38.35
N ALA A 9 1.62 10.22 -39.43
CA ALA A 9 0.19 9.91 -39.36
C ALA A 9 0.06 8.43 -38.99
N TRP A 10 -0.49 8.14 -37.83
CA TRP A 10 -0.96 6.80 -37.48
C TRP A 10 -1.93 6.33 -38.57
N PRO A 11 -1.95 5.03 -38.95
CA PRO A 11 -3.00 4.48 -39.81
C PRO A 11 -4.36 4.85 -39.23
N SER A 12 -5.33 5.22 -40.06
CA SER A 12 -6.64 5.72 -39.59
C SER A 12 -7.35 4.78 -38.61
N SER A 13 -7.19 3.47 -38.78
CA SER A 13 -7.71 2.45 -37.84
C SER A 13 -7.08 2.44 -36.45
N GLU A 14 -5.79 2.69 -36.32
CA GLU A 14 -5.11 2.74 -35.00
C GLU A 14 -5.47 4.03 -34.24
N ALA A 15 -5.60 5.16 -34.94
CA ALA A 15 -6.04 6.41 -34.36
C ALA A 15 -7.48 6.33 -33.84
N GLU A 16 -8.37 5.71 -34.59
CA GLU A 16 -9.77 5.49 -34.19
C GLU A 16 -9.87 4.54 -32.98
N GLN A 17 -9.07 3.47 -32.93
CA GLN A 17 -9.00 2.55 -31.81
C GLN A 17 -8.48 3.26 -30.55
N ALA A 18 -7.43 4.06 -30.66
CA ALA A 18 -6.89 4.85 -29.56
C ALA A 18 -7.92 5.85 -29.01
N GLU A 19 -8.63 6.56 -29.89
CA GLU A 19 -9.69 7.49 -29.50
C GLU A 19 -10.84 6.77 -28.78
N GLN A 20 -11.28 5.63 -29.30
CA GLN A 20 -12.31 4.82 -28.67
C GLN A 20 -11.87 4.33 -27.29
N GLN A 21 -10.62 3.90 -27.14
CA GLN A 21 -10.07 3.47 -25.84
C GLN A 21 -10.04 4.60 -24.83
N VAL A 22 -9.64 5.80 -25.24
CA VAL A 22 -9.65 7.00 -24.36
C VAL A 22 -11.08 7.33 -23.91
N ARG A 23 -12.08 7.21 -24.80
CA ARG A 23 -13.50 7.40 -24.43
C ARG A 23 -13.95 6.38 -23.40
N VAL A 24 -13.63 5.09 -23.57
CA VAL A 24 -13.95 4.04 -22.59
C VAL A 24 -13.34 4.34 -21.22
N TRP A 25 -12.09 4.83 -21.17
CA TRP A 25 -11.48 5.24 -19.91
C TRP A 25 -12.16 6.46 -19.30
N ALA A 26 -12.51 7.45 -20.10
CA ALA A 26 -13.21 8.65 -19.62
C ALA A 26 -14.58 8.29 -19.02
N ASP A 27 -15.33 7.40 -19.65
CA ASP A 27 -16.62 6.90 -19.18
C ASP A 27 -16.45 6.09 -17.88
N GLY A 28 -15.47 5.19 -17.83
CA GLY A 28 -15.16 4.43 -16.61
C GLY A 28 -14.78 5.32 -15.41
N LEU A 29 -14.09 6.44 -15.64
CA LEU A 29 -13.82 7.42 -14.57
C LEU A 29 -15.10 8.11 -14.11
N VAL A 30 -16.03 8.40 -15.01
CA VAL A 30 -17.33 8.99 -14.67
C VAL A 30 -18.17 8.00 -13.87
N GLU A 31 -18.17 6.72 -14.21
CA GLU A 31 -18.86 5.66 -13.47
C GLU A 31 -18.28 5.51 -12.05
N LEU A 32 -16.94 5.48 -11.90
CA LEU A 32 -16.31 5.47 -10.59
C LEU A 32 -16.66 6.71 -9.77
N HIS A 33 -16.69 7.90 -10.39
CA HIS A 33 -17.12 9.11 -9.73
C HIS A 33 -18.61 9.08 -9.32
N GLN A 34 -19.48 8.45 -10.12
CA GLN A 34 -20.90 8.27 -9.75
C GLN A 34 -21.04 7.36 -8.53
N ARG A 35 -20.25 6.28 -8.43
CA ARG A 35 -20.20 5.37 -7.27
C ARG A 35 -19.96 6.14 -5.96
N ILE A 36 -18.95 7.00 -5.93
CA ILE A 36 -18.61 7.80 -4.76
C ILE A 36 -19.51 9.04 -4.57
N GLY A 37 -20.40 9.31 -5.53
CA GLY A 37 -21.18 10.55 -5.62
C GLY A 37 -22.11 10.83 -4.42
N SER A 38 -22.63 9.78 -3.78
CA SER A 38 -23.49 9.86 -2.59
C SER A 38 -22.78 10.39 -1.35
N ARG A 39 -21.43 10.29 -1.31
CA ARG A 39 -20.59 10.77 -0.19
C ARG A 39 -20.42 12.29 -0.16
N PHE A 40 -20.91 12.98 -1.20
CA PHE A 40 -20.87 14.44 -1.34
C PHE A 40 -22.27 15.02 -1.14
N GLY A 41 -22.51 15.65 0.00
CA GLY A 41 -23.83 16.19 0.35
C GLY A 41 -24.34 17.32 -0.56
N ARG A 42 -23.49 17.91 -1.43
CA ARG A 42 -23.85 18.98 -2.37
C ARG A 42 -23.32 18.70 -3.76
N VAL A 43 -24.00 19.23 -4.78
CA VAL A 43 -23.67 19.05 -6.20
C VAL A 43 -22.28 19.65 -6.54
N GLU A 44 -21.96 20.83 -5.99
CA GLU A 44 -20.72 21.54 -6.30
C GLU A 44 -19.46 20.76 -5.86
N PRO A 45 -19.28 20.31 -4.60
CA PRO A 45 -18.15 19.48 -4.22
C PRO A 45 -18.09 18.17 -5.02
N ARG A 46 -19.24 17.54 -5.29
CA ARG A 46 -19.29 16.33 -6.11
C ARG A 46 -18.73 16.56 -7.51
N ARG A 47 -19.20 17.61 -8.22
CA ARG A 47 -18.68 17.95 -9.55
C ARG A 47 -17.20 18.30 -9.52
N ARG A 48 -16.75 19.00 -8.48
CA ARG A 48 -15.35 19.38 -8.31
C ARG A 48 -14.47 18.18 -8.00
N ALA A 49 -14.98 17.14 -7.31
CA ALA A 49 -14.25 15.90 -7.10
C ALA A 49 -13.93 15.20 -8.43
N LEU A 50 -14.83 15.21 -9.43
CA LEU A 50 -14.51 14.70 -10.76
C LEU A 50 -13.41 15.51 -11.44
N ALA A 51 -13.47 16.83 -11.38
CA ALA A 51 -12.43 17.69 -11.93
C ALA A 51 -11.08 17.45 -11.23
N TYR A 52 -11.10 17.25 -9.90
CA TYR A 52 -9.93 16.90 -9.12
C TYR A 52 -9.32 15.56 -9.56
N LEU A 53 -10.12 14.51 -9.70
CA LEU A 53 -9.68 13.20 -10.18
C LEU A 53 -9.08 13.28 -11.60
N ARG A 54 -9.73 14.00 -12.51
CA ARG A 54 -9.19 14.25 -13.86
C ARG A 54 -7.84 14.94 -13.81
N GLY A 55 -7.68 15.92 -12.93
CA GLY A 55 -6.40 16.61 -12.72
C GLY A 55 -5.32 15.69 -12.14
N LEU A 56 -5.66 14.82 -11.18
CA LEU A 56 -4.74 13.82 -10.64
C LEU A 56 -4.25 12.84 -11.72
N LEU A 57 -5.11 12.49 -12.68
CA LEU A 57 -4.82 11.57 -13.78
C LEU A 57 -4.18 12.27 -14.99
N SER A 58 -4.09 13.60 -15.00
CA SER A 58 -3.48 14.34 -16.10
C SER A 58 -1.96 14.34 -16.03
N SER A 59 -1.32 14.79 -17.12
CA SER A 59 0.15 14.88 -17.24
C SER A 59 0.76 16.10 -16.57
N ILE A 60 -0.01 16.89 -15.77
CA ILE A 60 0.55 18.06 -15.09
C ILE A 60 1.61 17.65 -14.06
N GLU A 61 2.72 18.37 -14.04
CA GLU A 61 3.88 18.07 -13.21
C GLU A 61 3.56 18.12 -11.70
N ARG A 62 2.79 19.13 -11.28
CA ARG A 62 2.44 19.35 -9.86
C ARG A 62 0.93 19.25 -9.61
N LYS A 63 0.50 18.24 -8.89
CA LYS A 63 -0.92 17.97 -8.61
C LYS A 63 -1.38 18.64 -7.30
N ASN A 64 -1.12 19.96 -7.18
CA ASN A 64 -1.61 20.79 -6.09
C ASN A 64 -2.82 21.62 -6.53
N SER A 65 -3.51 22.25 -5.57
CA SER A 65 -4.77 22.95 -5.85
C SER A 65 -4.68 24.04 -6.92
N TRP A 66 -3.52 24.68 -7.12
CA TRP A 66 -3.32 25.71 -8.16
C TRP A 66 -3.32 25.06 -9.55
N TRP A 67 -2.46 24.10 -9.77
CA TRP A 67 -2.32 23.42 -11.07
C TRP A 67 -3.58 22.60 -11.42
N LEU A 68 -4.23 22.01 -10.41
CA LEU A 68 -5.49 21.31 -10.62
C LEU A 68 -6.63 22.25 -10.99
N ALA A 69 -6.67 23.46 -10.42
CA ALA A 69 -7.65 24.50 -10.79
C ALA A 69 -7.42 25.01 -12.22
N GLU A 70 -6.17 25.31 -12.57
CA GLU A 70 -5.78 25.72 -13.93
C GLU A 70 -6.16 24.64 -14.96
N GLN A 71 -5.84 23.36 -14.68
CA GLN A 71 -6.22 22.22 -15.52
C GLN A 71 -7.76 22.09 -15.68
N ALA A 72 -8.51 22.46 -14.67
CA ALA A 72 -9.97 22.46 -14.69
C ALA A 72 -10.60 23.73 -15.34
N GLY A 73 -9.76 24.68 -15.79
CA GLY A 73 -10.22 25.96 -16.34
C GLY A 73 -10.75 26.95 -15.30
N GLU A 74 -10.41 26.75 -14.00
CA GLU A 74 -10.76 27.67 -12.91
C GLU A 74 -9.73 28.81 -12.79
N ALA A 75 -10.20 30.06 -12.63
CA ALA A 75 -9.31 31.23 -12.53
C ALA A 75 -8.52 31.28 -11.21
N THR A 76 -8.99 30.59 -10.16
CA THR A 76 -8.38 30.60 -8.83
C THR A 76 -8.39 29.18 -8.24
N PRO A 77 -7.47 28.85 -7.29
CA PRO A 77 -7.44 27.55 -6.65
C PRO A 77 -8.54 27.36 -5.57
N ASP A 78 -9.33 28.39 -5.27
CA ASP A 78 -10.28 28.41 -4.15
C ASP A 78 -11.25 27.23 -4.16
N GLY A 79 -11.70 26.86 -5.35
CA GLY A 79 -12.59 25.73 -5.54
C GLY A 79 -11.95 24.41 -5.12
N MET A 80 -10.75 24.12 -5.59
CA MET A 80 -10.00 22.92 -5.24
C MET A 80 -9.57 22.91 -3.76
N GLN A 81 -9.17 24.07 -3.23
CA GLN A 81 -8.84 24.22 -1.81
C GLN A 81 -10.07 24.01 -0.92
N ARG A 82 -11.22 24.53 -1.31
CA ARG A 82 -12.49 24.37 -0.58
C ARG A 82 -12.96 22.91 -0.57
N LEU A 83 -12.76 22.17 -1.68
CA LEU A 83 -13.05 20.74 -1.74
C LEU A 83 -12.32 19.97 -0.63
N LEU A 84 -11.05 20.29 -0.39
CA LEU A 84 -10.24 19.61 0.61
C LEU A 84 -10.46 20.14 2.04
N ASN A 85 -10.51 21.48 2.23
CA ASN A 85 -10.51 22.08 3.56
C ASN A 85 -11.90 22.35 4.12
N GLY A 86 -12.85 22.81 3.31
CA GLY A 86 -14.11 23.36 3.81
C GLY A 86 -15.38 22.64 3.37
N ALA A 87 -15.34 21.81 2.33
CA ALA A 87 -16.51 21.09 1.87
C ALA A 87 -16.86 19.93 2.80
N GLY A 88 -18.15 19.79 3.15
CA GLY A 88 -18.63 18.63 3.90
C GLY A 88 -18.82 17.43 2.99
N TRP A 89 -17.92 16.46 3.06
CA TRP A 89 -18.03 15.15 2.43
C TRP A 89 -17.28 14.08 3.22
N ASP A 90 -17.73 12.86 3.08
CA ASP A 90 -17.28 11.70 3.83
C ASP A 90 -16.11 11.00 3.12
N ALA A 91 -14.88 11.28 3.56
CA ALA A 91 -13.68 10.66 3.00
C ALA A 91 -13.55 9.18 3.37
N ASP A 92 -14.11 8.74 4.49
CA ASP A 92 -14.12 7.34 4.90
C ASP A 92 -15.12 6.54 4.09
N GLY A 93 -16.30 7.09 3.84
CA GLY A 93 -17.26 6.49 2.91
C GLY A 93 -16.72 6.38 1.49
N VAL A 94 -15.97 7.39 0.99
CA VAL A 94 -15.29 7.29 -0.32
C VAL A 94 -14.22 6.18 -0.30
N ARG A 95 -13.47 6.01 0.80
CA ARG A 95 -12.54 4.88 0.95
C ARG A 95 -13.27 3.54 0.91
N ASP A 96 -14.45 3.44 1.55
CA ASP A 96 -15.23 2.21 1.55
C ASP A 96 -15.76 1.88 0.14
N ASP A 97 -16.29 2.88 -0.57
CA ASP A 97 -16.71 2.73 -1.97
C ASP A 97 -15.53 2.36 -2.91
N LEU A 98 -14.35 2.95 -2.66
CA LEU A 98 -13.11 2.59 -3.34
C LEU A 98 -12.72 1.13 -3.11
N ARG A 99 -12.80 0.65 -1.86
CA ARG A 99 -12.49 -0.73 -1.50
C ARG A 99 -13.42 -1.71 -2.22
N GLU A 100 -14.71 -1.41 -2.27
CA GLU A 100 -15.69 -2.20 -3.05
C GLU A 100 -15.35 -2.22 -4.55
N TYR A 101 -14.97 -1.06 -5.11
CA TYR A 101 -14.53 -0.97 -6.51
C TYR A 101 -13.28 -1.84 -6.78
N VAL A 102 -12.31 -1.81 -5.88
CA VAL A 102 -11.10 -2.65 -6.01
C VAL A 102 -11.46 -4.14 -5.91
N VAL A 103 -12.31 -4.53 -4.97
CA VAL A 103 -12.74 -5.93 -4.82
C VAL A 103 -13.50 -6.42 -6.06
N GLU A 104 -14.37 -5.59 -6.64
CA GLU A 104 -15.13 -5.93 -7.84
C GLU A 104 -14.25 -6.22 -9.06
N HIS A 105 -13.13 -5.48 -9.19
CA HIS A 105 -12.31 -5.52 -10.40
C HIS A 105 -10.97 -6.24 -10.25
N LEU A 106 -10.40 -6.26 -9.06
CA LEU A 106 -9.08 -6.83 -8.75
C LEU A 106 -9.14 -7.83 -7.60
N GLY A 107 -10.33 -8.17 -7.09
CA GLY A 107 -10.47 -9.07 -5.95
C GLY A 107 -10.00 -10.48 -6.25
N ASP A 108 -9.32 -11.12 -5.29
CA ASP A 108 -8.80 -12.48 -5.37
C ASP A 108 -8.82 -13.12 -3.97
N PRO A 109 -9.38 -14.32 -3.80
CA PRO A 109 -9.35 -15.02 -2.51
C PRO A 109 -7.95 -15.37 -2.01
N ASP A 110 -6.94 -15.41 -2.90
CA ASP A 110 -5.54 -15.60 -2.57
C ASP A 110 -4.72 -14.29 -2.55
N ALA A 111 -5.39 -13.13 -2.59
CA ALA A 111 -4.75 -11.82 -2.48
C ALA A 111 -3.86 -11.75 -1.23
N VAL A 112 -2.76 -11.02 -1.35
CA VAL A 112 -1.88 -10.71 -0.22
C VAL A 112 -2.15 -9.27 0.22
N LEU A 113 -2.64 -9.10 1.45
CA LEU A 113 -2.72 -7.78 2.08
C LEU A 113 -1.34 -7.37 2.60
N VAL A 114 -0.91 -6.18 2.24
CA VAL A 114 0.41 -5.65 2.60
C VAL A 114 0.25 -4.43 3.49
N LEU A 115 0.78 -4.50 4.71
CA LEU A 115 0.89 -3.36 5.62
C LEU A 115 2.25 -2.69 5.44
N ASP A 116 2.24 -1.40 5.15
CA ASP A 116 3.46 -0.60 5.08
C ASP A 116 3.15 0.88 5.30
N GLU A 117 4.17 1.71 5.48
CA GLU A 117 4.03 3.15 5.61
C GLU A 117 4.86 3.92 4.59
N THR A 118 4.40 5.13 4.28
CA THR A 118 5.19 6.06 3.49
C THR A 118 5.24 7.44 4.12
N GLY A 119 6.34 8.16 3.89
CA GLY A 119 6.55 9.51 4.39
C GLY A 119 6.25 10.59 3.37
N PHE A 120 5.82 11.74 3.90
CA PHE A 120 5.51 12.96 3.15
C PHE A 120 6.36 14.09 3.69
N LEU A 121 7.39 14.49 2.96
CA LEU A 121 8.32 15.54 3.40
C LEU A 121 7.60 16.88 3.52
N LYS A 122 7.84 17.61 4.60
CA LYS A 122 7.23 18.91 4.89
C LYS A 122 8.28 19.92 5.36
N LYS A 123 8.15 21.18 4.93
CA LYS A 123 9.04 22.27 5.36
C LYS A 123 8.59 22.93 6.66
N GLY A 124 7.28 22.89 6.97
CA GLY A 124 6.71 23.58 8.12
C GLY A 124 6.36 22.63 9.27
N THR A 125 5.88 23.20 10.38
CA THR A 125 5.56 22.48 11.63
C THR A 125 4.05 22.37 11.91
N ARG A 126 3.19 22.91 11.01
CA ARG A 126 1.74 23.04 11.26
C ARG A 126 0.89 21.93 10.63
N SER A 127 1.44 21.10 9.75
CA SER A 127 0.68 20.00 9.16
C SER A 127 0.40 18.93 10.21
N ALA A 128 -0.82 18.42 10.28
CA ALA A 128 -1.22 17.39 11.25
C ALA A 128 -0.25 16.21 11.26
N GLY A 129 0.26 15.80 12.43
CA GLY A 129 1.19 14.68 12.57
C GLY A 129 2.64 14.95 12.14
N VAL A 130 2.99 16.18 11.68
CA VAL A 130 4.35 16.48 11.24
C VAL A 130 5.32 16.57 12.42
N GLN A 131 6.44 15.89 12.28
CA GLN A 131 7.61 16.04 13.14
C GLN A 131 8.87 15.54 12.45
N ARG A 132 10.04 15.78 13.07
CA ARG A 132 11.28 15.15 12.63
C ARG A 132 11.28 13.69 13.08
N GLN A 133 11.20 12.78 12.12
CA GLN A 133 11.12 11.33 12.32
C GLN A 133 11.75 10.57 11.15
N TYR A 134 12.08 9.30 11.35
CA TYR A 134 12.58 8.46 10.27
C TYR A 134 11.50 8.26 9.20
N THR A 135 11.90 8.34 7.95
CA THR A 135 11.05 8.01 6.80
C THR A 135 11.86 7.25 5.75
N GLY A 136 11.32 6.13 5.28
CA GLY A 136 11.90 5.35 4.19
C GLY A 136 12.06 6.16 2.90
N THR A 137 11.14 7.10 2.65
CA THR A 137 11.19 8.00 1.48
C THR A 137 12.50 8.80 1.37
N ALA A 138 13.10 9.18 2.52
CA ALA A 138 14.36 9.93 2.56
C ALA A 138 15.54 9.05 3.02
N GLY A 139 15.31 7.83 3.52
CA GLY A 139 16.33 6.96 4.10
C GLY A 139 16.97 7.48 5.40
N LYS A 140 16.39 8.54 5.99
CA LYS A 140 16.92 9.23 7.18
C LYS A 140 15.81 9.93 7.97
N GLN A 141 16.20 10.55 9.09
CA GLN A 141 15.28 11.40 9.85
C GLN A 141 15.09 12.75 9.16
N GLU A 142 13.84 13.02 8.73
CA GLU A 142 13.43 14.27 8.12
C GLU A 142 12.14 14.80 8.76
N ASN A 143 11.86 16.10 8.52
CA ASN A 143 10.59 16.70 8.93
C ASN A 143 9.49 16.22 7.96
N CYS A 144 8.66 15.29 8.43
CA CYS A 144 7.66 14.62 7.60
C CYS A 144 6.40 14.25 8.36
N GLN A 145 5.33 14.04 7.61
CA GLN A 145 4.20 13.23 8.04
C GLN A 145 4.49 11.77 7.63
N VAL A 146 3.99 10.82 8.39
CA VAL A 146 4.04 9.39 8.05
C VAL A 146 2.61 8.87 8.06
N ALA A 147 2.24 8.09 7.07
CA ALA A 147 0.95 7.42 7.04
C ALA A 147 1.12 5.94 6.77
N VAL A 148 0.31 5.16 7.45
CA VAL A 148 0.17 3.71 7.27
C VAL A 148 -0.87 3.46 6.20
N PHE A 149 -0.60 2.47 5.36
CA PHE A 149 -1.49 2.02 4.30
C PHE A 149 -1.67 0.51 4.36
N LEU A 150 -2.84 0.07 3.92
CA LEU A 150 -3.13 -1.31 3.60
C LEU A 150 -3.30 -1.41 2.08
N ALA A 151 -2.47 -2.22 1.45
CA ALA A 151 -2.56 -2.54 0.02
C ALA A 151 -3.07 -3.96 -0.18
N SER A 152 -3.76 -4.21 -1.30
CA SER A 152 -4.07 -5.55 -1.81
C SER A 152 -3.22 -5.81 -3.04
N ALA A 153 -2.45 -6.90 -3.01
CA ALA A 153 -1.66 -7.38 -4.13
C ALA A 153 -2.27 -8.67 -4.68
N THR A 154 -2.66 -8.65 -5.95
CA THR A 154 -3.29 -9.78 -6.66
C THR A 154 -2.60 -10.03 -7.99
N PRO A 155 -2.87 -11.13 -8.72
CA PRO A 155 -2.40 -11.33 -10.09
C PRO A 155 -2.76 -10.17 -11.03
N ALA A 156 -3.93 -9.60 -10.85
CA ALA A 156 -4.43 -8.52 -11.70
C ALA A 156 -3.77 -7.16 -11.43
N GLY A 157 -3.17 -6.95 -10.23
CA GLY A 157 -2.55 -5.67 -9.90
C GLY A 157 -2.41 -5.42 -8.41
N VAL A 158 -2.00 -4.20 -8.06
CA VAL A 158 -1.92 -3.72 -6.69
C VAL A 158 -2.75 -2.45 -6.51
N ALA A 159 -3.49 -2.36 -5.41
CA ALA A 159 -4.27 -1.17 -5.05
C ALA A 159 -4.20 -0.89 -3.55
N LEU A 160 -4.23 0.40 -3.19
CA LEU A 160 -4.33 0.84 -1.79
C LEU A 160 -5.80 0.76 -1.36
N LEU A 161 -6.09 0.02 -0.29
CA LEU A 161 -7.44 -0.20 0.23
C LEU A 161 -7.81 0.74 1.37
N ASP A 162 -6.82 1.11 2.20
CA ASP A 162 -7.04 1.90 3.40
C ASP A 162 -5.80 2.73 3.75
N ARG A 163 -5.99 3.73 4.61
CA ARG A 163 -4.95 4.69 5.03
C ARG A 163 -5.24 5.25 6.42
N ASP A 164 -4.18 5.51 7.18
CA ASP A 164 -4.28 6.27 8.43
C ASP A 164 -3.05 7.15 8.65
N LEU A 165 -3.28 8.39 9.07
CA LEU A 165 -2.20 9.32 9.39
C LEU A 165 -1.64 8.99 10.78
N TYR A 166 -0.36 8.64 10.84
CA TYR A 166 0.32 8.43 12.11
C TYR A 166 0.47 9.75 12.87
N LEU A 167 -0.06 9.81 14.08
CA LEU A 167 0.06 10.95 14.99
C LEU A 167 1.07 10.61 16.09
N PRO A 168 2.26 11.20 16.06
CA PRO A 168 3.25 11.01 17.13
C PRO A 168 2.76 11.51 18.49
N THR A 169 3.34 10.98 19.58
CA THR A 169 3.00 11.41 20.95
C THR A 169 3.20 12.91 21.20
N SER A 170 4.15 13.54 20.49
CA SER A 170 4.33 15.01 20.51
C SER A 170 3.13 15.80 20.00
N TRP A 171 2.21 15.15 19.25
CA TRP A 171 0.95 15.71 18.84
C TRP A 171 -0.16 15.35 19.80
N THR A 172 -0.37 14.07 20.09
CA THR A 172 -1.47 13.60 20.92
C THR A 172 -1.39 14.08 22.36
N ASN A 173 -0.19 14.45 22.84
CA ASN A 173 0.03 15.09 24.15
C ASN A 173 -0.15 16.64 24.13
N ASP A 174 -0.48 17.22 22.96
CA ASP A 174 -0.77 18.67 22.80
C ASP A 174 -2.19 18.89 22.24
N PRO A 175 -3.22 18.91 23.09
CA PRO A 175 -4.60 19.09 22.64
C PRO A 175 -4.85 20.42 21.91
N ALA A 176 -4.09 21.49 22.23
CA ALA A 176 -4.22 22.78 21.56
C ALA A 176 -3.74 22.70 20.12
N ARG A 177 -2.60 22.05 19.91
CA ARG A 177 -2.04 21.78 18.58
C ARG A 177 -2.94 20.85 17.77
N CYS A 178 -3.49 19.80 18.38
CA CYS A 178 -4.44 18.91 17.75
C CYS A 178 -5.69 19.67 17.25
N ARG A 179 -6.32 20.48 18.12
CA ARG A 179 -7.48 21.30 17.74
C ARG A 179 -7.16 22.28 16.61
N ALA A 180 -5.98 22.94 16.67
CA ALA A 180 -5.55 23.87 15.61
C ALA A 180 -5.36 23.19 14.25
N ALA A 181 -5.05 21.89 14.24
CA ALA A 181 -4.91 21.06 13.01
C ALA A 181 -6.22 20.32 12.64
N GLY A 182 -7.31 20.52 13.37
CA GLY A 182 -8.60 19.86 13.11
C GLY A 182 -8.61 18.36 13.42
N ILE A 183 -7.73 17.90 14.32
CA ILE A 183 -7.73 16.51 14.80
C ILE A 183 -8.87 16.34 15.79
N PRO A 184 -9.79 15.36 15.61
CA PRO A 184 -10.89 15.09 16.53
C PRO A 184 -10.39 14.75 17.95
N ASN A 185 -11.19 15.09 18.98
CA ASN A 185 -10.78 14.90 20.38
C ASN A 185 -10.71 13.43 20.80
N ASP A 186 -11.36 12.53 20.09
CA ASP A 186 -11.39 11.08 20.31
C ASP A 186 -10.22 10.35 19.63
N VAL A 187 -9.43 11.06 18.81
CA VAL A 187 -8.24 10.51 18.16
C VAL A 187 -7.04 10.60 19.11
N GLY A 188 -6.69 9.44 19.70
CA GLY A 188 -5.55 9.28 20.60
C GLY A 188 -4.30 8.74 19.88
N PHE A 189 -3.24 8.53 20.67
CA PHE A 189 -2.03 7.90 20.18
C PHE A 189 -2.27 6.42 19.83
N GLN A 190 -1.84 6.03 18.66
CA GLN A 190 -1.78 4.64 18.20
C GLN A 190 -0.42 4.37 17.57
N THR A 191 0.13 3.20 17.84
CA THR A 191 1.34 2.73 17.15
C THR A 191 0.97 2.36 15.70
N LYS A 192 1.97 2.33 14.80
CA LYS A 192 1.74 1.91 13.40
C LYS A 192 1.12 0.52 13.29
N PRO A 193 1.58 -0.51 14.07
CA PRO A 193 0.90 -1.81 14.10
C PRO A 193 -0.57 -1.75 14.54
N GLN A 194 -0.93 -0.87 15.51
CA GLN A 194 -2.32 -0.69 15.91
C GLN A 194 -3.17 -0.06 14.81
N LEU A 195 -2.64 0.93 14.08
CA LEU A 195 -3.29 1.48 12.89
C LEU A 195 -3.48 0.40 11.81
N GLY A 196 -2.45 -0.41 11.56
CA GLY A 196 -2.54 -1.56 10.64
C GLY A 196 -3.58 -2.58 11.06
N GLN A 197 -3.67 -2.92 12.35
CA GLN A 197 -4.70 -3.81 12.88
C GLN A 197 -6.10 -3.25 12.65
N ALA A 198 -6.34 -1.96 12.94
CA ALA A 198 -7.64 -1.32 12.72
C ALA A 198 -8.06 -1.35 11.24
N MET A 199 -7.11 -1.21 10.29
CA MET A 199 -7.39 -1.37 8.87
C MET A 199 -7.78 -2.80 8.51
N LEU A 200 -7.09 -3.81 9.07
CA LEU A 200 -7.43 -5.21 8.88
C LEU A 200 -8.81 -5.54 9.45
N GLU A 201 -9.18 -4.98 10.61
CA GLU A 201 -10.52 -5.11 11.21
C GLU A 201 -11.60 -4.55 10.29
N ARG A 202 -11.39 -3.36 9.71
CA ARG A 202 -12.30 -2.77 8.70
C ARG A 202 -12.41 -3.64 7.44
N THR A 203 -11.30 -4.25 7.03
CA THR A 203 -11.23 -5.14 5.85
C THR A 203 -12.01 -6.43 6.08
N LEU A 204 -11.88 -7.04 7.27
CA LEU A 204 -12.67 -8.21 7.68
C LEU A 204 -14.17 -7.90 7.78
N ALA A 205 -14.51 -6.76 8.41
CA ALA A 205 -15.90 -6.32 8.52
C ALA A 205 -16.56 -6.09 7.15
N ALA A 206 -15.78 -5.60 6.17
CA ALA A 206 -16.22 -5.41 4.79
C ALA A 206 -16.18 -6.71 3.96
N ARG A 207 -15.74 -7.83 4.52
CA ARG A 207 -15.65 -9.14 3.85
C ARG A 207 -14.81 -9.09 2.55
N VAL A 208 -13.75 -8.31 2.55
CA VAL A 208 -12.80 -8.30 1.44
C VAL A 208 -12.18 -9.69 1.29
N PRO A 209 -12.16 -10.27 0.09
CA PRO A 209 -11.48 -11.55 -0.11
C PRO A 209 -9.95 -11.36 -0.05
N PHE A 210 -9.28 -12.17 0.77
CA PHE A 210 -7.82 -12.26 0.81
C PHE A 210 -7.38 -13.59 1.43
N GLY A 211 -6.18 -14.01 1.08
CA GLY A 211 -5.60 -15.24 1.59
C GLY A 211 -4.51 -15.02 2.63
N TRP A 212 -3.81 -13.88 2.57
CA TRP A 212 -2.58 -13.67 3.31
C TRP A 212 -2.42 -12.23 3.78
N VAL A 213 -1.63 -12.06 4.86
CA VAL A 213 -1.15 -10.77 5.32
C VAL A 213 0.38 -10.79 5.36
N THR A 214 1.02 -9.70 4.93
CA THR A 214 2.45 -9.48 5.09
C THR A 214 2.73 -8.04 5.52
N GLY A 215 3.89 -7.81 6.09
CA GLY A 215 4.37 -6.48 6.50
C GLY A 215 5.85 -6.53 6.84
N ASP A 216 6.46 -5.36 6.97
CA ASP A 216 7.86 -5.21 7.31
C ASP A 216 8.13 -5.48 8.82
N THR A 217 9.37 -5.22 9.26
CA THR A 217 9.79 -5.44 10.65
C THR A 217 9.11 -4.54 11.68
N VAL A 218 8.46 -3.45 11.27
CA VAL A 218 7.66 -2.60 12.14
C VAL A 218 6.40 -3.35 12.57
N TYR A 219 5.72 -3.97 11.60
CA TYR A 219 4.49 -4.75 11.84
C TYR A 219 4.80 -6.16 12.33
N GLY A 220 5.76 -6.81 11.70
CA GLY A 220 6.15 -8.18 12.04
C GLY A 220 6.85 -8.30 13.41
N GLY A 221 7.54 -7.27 13.88
CA GLY A 221 8.11 -7.20 15.22
C GLY A 221 7.06 -6.99 16.33
N ASP A 222 5.84 -6.57 16.00
CA ASP A 222 4.77 -6.43 16.99
C ASP A 222 4.11 -7.78 17.28
N ARG A 223 4.45 -8.36 18.44
CA ARG A 223 3.90 -9.64 18.87
C ARG A 223 2.38 -9.61 19.07
N ARG A 224 1.81 -8.45 19.45
CA ARG A 224 0.36 -8.33 19.68
C ARG A 224 -0.38 -8.45 18.35
N LEU A 225 0.12 -7.80 17.30
CA LEU A 225 -0.45 -7.92 15.97
C LEU A 225 -0.37 -9.36 15.45
N ARG A 226 0.79 -10.06 15.61
CA ARG A 226 0.91 -11.47 15.19
C ARG A 226 -0.08 -12.37 15.93
N VAL A 227 -0.21 -12.24 17.26
CA VAL A 227 -1.16 -13.01 18.05
C VAL A 227 -2.61 -12.70 17.64
N TRP A 228 -2.91 -11.46 17.31
CA TRP A 228 -4.23 -11.08 16.82
C TRP A 228 -4.52 -11.73 15.46
N LEU A 229 -3.58 -11.72 14.50
CA LEU A 229 -3.71 -12.42 13.21
C LEU A 229 -3.94 -13.92 13.41
N GLU A 230 -3.18 -14.55 14.28
CA GLU A 230 -3.30 -15.96 14.63
C GLU A 230 -4.67 -16.28 15.24
N SER A 231 -5.17 -15.48 16.18
CA SER A 231 -6.47 -15.67 16.83
C SER A 231 -7.66 -15.56 15.87
N HIS A 232 -7.47 -14.86 14.74
CA HIS A 232 -8.44 -14.74 13.64
C HIS A 232 -8.18 -15.75 12.50
N ALA A 233 -7.27 -16.72 12.72
CA ALA A 233 -6.85 -17.70 11.71
C ALA A 233 -6.36 -17.07 10.39
N ILE A 234 -5.79 -15.88 10.46
CA ILE A 234 -5.27 -15.16 9.29
C ILE A 234 -3.86 -15.65 8.96
N ARG A 235 -3.70 -16.27 7.79
CA ARG A 235 -2.40 -16.70 7.27
C ARG A 235 -1.51 -15.50 7.06
N HIS A 236 -0.24 -15.59 7.49
CA HIS A 236 0.66 -14.45 7.35
C HIS A 236 2.14 -14.86 7.21
N VAL A 237 2.91 -13.96 6.59
CA VAL A 237 4.37 -13.99 6.48
C VAL A 237 4.87 -12.61 6.86
N MET A 238 5.30 -12.43 8.12
CA MET A 238 5.65 -11.13 8.67
C MET A 238 7.16 -11.01 8.86
N ALA A 239 7.79 -9.96 8.31
CA ALA A 239 9.21 -9.76 8.47
C ALA A 239 9.56 -9.44 9.93
N VAL A 240 10.67 -10.00 10.43
CA VAL A 240 11.17 -9.78 11.80
C VAL A 240 12.66 -9.47 11.79
N LYS A 241 13.15 -8.91 12.89
CA LYS A 241 14.59 -8.64 13.06
C LYS A 241 15.35 -9.94 13.26
N CYS A 242 16.66 -9.95 12.92
CA CYS A 242 17.55 -11.08 13.18
C CYS A 242 17.61 -11.48 14.67
N THR A 243 17.38 -10.53 15.55
CA THR A 243 17.39 -10.71 17.02
C THR A 243 16.03 -11.09 17.59
N GLU A 244 14.99 -11.30 16.76
CA GLU A 244 13.64 -11.66 17.24
C GLU A 244 13.70 -12.96 18.05
N PRO A 245 13.24 -12.97 19.34
CA PRO A 245 13.22 -14.18 20.16
C PRO A 245 12.04 -15.08 19.78
N LEU A 246 12.35 -16.27 19.32
CA LEU A 246 11.37 -17.24 18.82
C LEU A 246 11.36 -18.52 19.66
N TRP A 247 10.17 -19.05 19.96
CA TRP A 247 10.04 -20.30 20.68
C TRP A 247 10.33 -21.48 19.75
N THR A 248 11.21 -22.37 20.22
CA THR A 248 11.55 -23.62 19.55
C THR A 248 11.78 -24.74 20.58
N MET A 249 11.82 -25.98 20.13
CA MET A 249 12.26 -27.11 20.96
C MET A 249 13.78 -27.11 20.98
N THR A 250 14.36 -27.00 22.16
CA THR A 250 15.81 -27.13 22.42
C THR A 250 16.09 -28.48 23.09
N GLU A 251 17.35 -28.83 23.28
CA GLU A 251 17.76 -30.04 24.01
C GLU A 251 17.22 -30.09 25.45
N HIS A 252 16.91 -28.93 26.03
CA HIS A 252 16.38 -28.77 27.40
C HIS A 252 14.86 -28.53 27.42
N GLY A 253 14.15 -28.77 26.32
CA GLY A 253 12.73 -28.49 26.16
C GLY A 253 12.44 -27.16 25.47
N PRO A 254 11.19 -26.62 25.60
CA PRO A 254 10.81 -25.37 24.95
C PRO A 254 11.67 -24.19 25.43
N GLY A 255 12.27 -23.46 24.51
CA GLY A 255 13.10 -22.31 24.81
C GLY A 255 13.01 -21.21 23.76
N GLN A 256 13.48 -20.00 24.09
CA GLN A 256 13.57 -18.89 23.15
C GLN A 256 14.98 -18.82 22.58
N VAL A 257 15.07 -18.71 21.23
CA VAL A 257 16.32 -18.57 20.48
C VAL A 257 16.14 -17.43 19.49
N ALA A 258 17.16 -16.61 19.28
CA ALA A 258 17.09 -15.54 18.29
C ALA A 258 16.98 -16.12 16.87
N ALA A 259 16.27 -15.42 15.99
CA ALA A 259 16.03 -15.86 14.62
C ALA A 259 17.34 -16.19 13.88
N GLN A 260 18.36 -15.32 14.02
CA GLN A 260 19.67 -15.54 13.41
C GLN A 260 20.36 -16.84 13.90
N ASP A 261 20.24 -17.17 15.19
CA ASP A 261 20.90 -18.34 15.77
C ASP A 261 20.20 -19.63 15.37
N LEU A 262 18.89 -19.59 15.10
CA LEU A 262 18.15 -20.70 14.51
C LEU A 262 18.59 -20.96 13.08
N ILE A 263 18.73 -19.91 12.28
CA ILE A 263 19.10 -20.01 10.87
C ILE A 263 20.58 -20.39 10.69
N ALA A 264 21.46 -19.94 11.59
CA ALA A 264 22.88 -20.33 11.55
C ALA A 264 23.12 -21.84 11.69
N ARG A 265 22.17 -22.59 12.21
CA ARG A 265 22.22 -24.06 12.39
C ARG A 265 21.68 -24.83 11.18
N VAL A 266 21.11 -24.14 10.18
CA VAL A 266 20.51 -24.80 9.00
C VAL A 266 21.59 -25.27 8.06
N PRO A 267 21.65 -26.57 7.73
CA PRO A 267 22.60 -27.13 6.78
C PRO A 267 22.46 -26.51 5.38
N ALA A 268 23.56 -26.44 4.65
CA ALA A 268 23.58 -25.79 3.32
C ALA A 268 22.62 -26.44 2.32
N GLU A 269 22.42 -27.74 2.39
CA GLU A 269 21.52 -28.51 1.52
C GLU A 269 20.01 -28.21 1.76
N GLN A 270 19.66 -27.58 2.86
CA GLN A 270 18.27 -27.17 3.14
C GLN A 270 17.92 -25.77 2.60
N TRP A 271 18.87 -25.12 1.95
CA TRP A 271 18.62 -23.87 1.26
C TRP A 271 18.26 -24.14 -0.20
N LEU A 272 17.13 -23.60 -0.63
CA LEU A 272 16.59 -23.80 -1.98
C LEU A 272 16.55 -22.48 -2.74
N GLY A 273 17.12 -22.47 -3.94
CA GLY A 273 17.06 -21.32 -4.84
C GLY A 273 15.64 -21.14 -5.41
N ILE A 274 14.89 -20.12 -4.97
CA ILE A 274 13.51 -19.86 -5.39
C ILE A 274 13.37 -18.43 -5.84
N ASN A 275 12.61 -18.22 -6.94
CA ASN A 275 12.20 -16.90 -7.39
C ASN A 275 11.08 -16.36 -6.47
N ALA A 276 11.30 -15.17 -5.87
CA ALA A 276 10.33 -14.48 -5.02
C ALA A 276 9.40 -13.52 -5.81
N GLY A 277 9.31 -13.69 -7.11
CA GLY A 277 8.58 -12.81 -8.03
C GLY A 277 9.52 -11.88 -8.80
N ASP A 278 8.94 -11.15 -9.75
CA ASP A 278 9.70 -10.20 -10.57
C ASP A 278 9.82 -8.84 -9.85
N GLY A 279 10.90 -8.15 -10.07
CA GLY A 279 11.13 -6.78 -9.61
C GLY A 279 11.48 -5.88 -10.80
N SER A 280 11.62 -4.58 -10.58
CA SER A 280 11.98 -3.59 -11.61
C SER A 280 13.26 -3.93 -12.42
N LYS A 281 14.14 -4.81 -11.85
CA LYS A 281 15.39 -5.28 -12.48
C LYS A 281 15.31 -6.73 -12.95
N GLY A 282 14.13 -7.34 -13.06
CA GLY A 282 13.89 -8.72 -13.44
C GLY A 282 13.63 -9.66 -12.26
N LYS A 283 13.78 -10.98 -12.51
CA LYS A 283 13.47 -12.02 -11.53
C LYS A 283 14.34 -11.94 -10.28
N ARG A 284 13.71 -12.04 -9.10
CA ARG A 284 14.38 -11.95 -7.80
C ARG A 284 14.66 -13.34 -7.22
N PHE A 285 15.78 -13.93 -7.62
CA PHE A 285 16.23 -15.22 -7.09
C PHE A 285 17.00 -15.03 -5.78
N TYR A 286 16.66 -15.86 -4.79
CA TYR A 286 17.34 -15.96 -3.51
C TYR A 286 17.37 -17.40 -3.04
N ASP A 287 18.28 -17.73 -2.13
CA ASP A 287 18.19 -18.95 -1.36
C ASP A 287 17.19 -18.78 -0.22
N TRP A 288 16.35 -19.79 -0.02
CA TRP A 288 15.31 -19.80 1.00
C TRP A 288 15.36 -21.08 1.82
N THR A 289 15.08 -20.95 3.10
CA THR A 289 14.88 -22.08 4.01
C THR A 289 13.78 -21.78 5.01
N ARG A 290 13.20 -22.82 5.63
CA ARG A 290 12.27 -22.65 6.75
C ARG A 290 12.60 -23.61 7.89
N VAL A 291 12.49 -23.13 9.12
CA VAL A 291 12.68 -23.91 10.34
C VAL A 291 11.35 -23.92 11.10
N PRO A 292 10.87 -25.10 11.57
CA PRO A 292 9.66 -25.15 12.37
C PRO A 292 9.87 -24.45 13.72
N LEU A 293 8.86 -23.71 14.13
CA LEU A 293 8.79 -23.07 15.43
C LEU A 293 7.84 -23.88 16.35
N TRP A 294 8.08 -23.77 17.64
CA TRP A 294 7.25 -24.43 18.62
C TRP A 294 6.25 -23.46 19.25
N ARG A 295 5.00 -23.93 19.44
CA ARG A 295 3.97 -23.21 20.20
C ARG A 295 3.16 -24.19 21.02
N PRO A 296 2.96 -23.95 22.32
CA PRO A 296 2.12 -24.80 23.15
C PRO A 296 0.65 -24.74 22.73
N GLY A 297 -0.03 -25.90 22.66
CA GLY A 297 -1.47 -25.98 22.42
C GLY A 297 -1.94 -25.74 20.99
N TRP A 298 -1.03 -25.63 20.02
CA TRP A 298 -1.42 -25.46 18.62
C TRP A 298 -1.85 -26.79 17.98
N PRO A 299 -2.92 -26.80 17.15
CA PRO A 299 -3.35 -27.99 16.44
C PRO A 299 -2.28 -28.48 15.44
N ALA A 300 -2.20 -29.78 15.22
CA ALA A 300 -1.22 -30.40 14.31
C ALA A 300 -1.38 -29.97 12.83
N ASN A 301 -2.57 -29.48 12.46
CA ASN A 301 -2.85 -28.96 11.11
C ASN A 301 -2.41 -27.52 10.88
N VAL A 302 -1.79 -26.88 11.87
CA VAL A 302 -1.27 -25.51 11.78
C VAL A 302 0.26 -25.53 11.80
N GLY A 303 0.84 -24.87 10.82
CA GLY A 303 2.29 -24.68 10.67
C GLY A 303 2.74 -23.33 11.22
N PHE A 304 3.82 -23.36 11.96
CA PHE A 304 4.57 -22.21 12.46
C PHE A 304 6.00 -22.32 12.03
N TRP A 305 6.53 -21.32 11.32
CA TRP A 305 7.89 -21.36 10.82
C TRP A 305 8.60 -20.03 10.97
N LEU A 306 9.92 -20.12 11.15
CA LEU A 306 10.86 -19.10 10.77
C LEU A 306 11.26 -19.36 9.31
N LEU A 307 10.89 -18.46 8.39
CA LEU A 307 11.35 -18.45 7.02
C LEU A 307 12.56 -17.51 6.92
N ALA A 308 13.61 -17.91 6.22
CA ALA A 308 14.76 -17.06 5.96
C ALA A 308 15.05 -16.96 4.46
N ARG A 309 15.48 -15.77 4.05
CA ARG A 309 15.98 -15.46 2.71
C ARG A 309 17.45 -15.08 2.81
N ARG A 310 18.28 -15.60 1.90
CA ARG A 310 19.69 -15.28 1.75
C ARG A 310 19.97 -14.76 0.35
N SER A 311 20.72 -13.67 0.23
CA SER A 311 21.17 -13.14 -1.05
C SER A 311 22.15 -14.12 -1.73
N LEU A 312 22.02 -14.30 -3.05
CA LEU A 312 22.95 -15.12 -3.84
C LEU A 312 24.28 -14.41 -4.06
N SER A 313 24.29 -13.08 -4.12
CA SER A 313 25.48 -12.27 -4.33
C SER A 313 26.23 -11.96 -3.04
N ASP A 314 25.54 -11.90 -1.91
CA ASP A 314 26.10 -11.69 -0.59
C ASP A 314 25.39 -12.59 0.45
N PRO A 315 25.93 -13.78 0.74
CA PRO A 315 25.34 -14.71 1.70
C PRO A 315 25.21 -14.17 3.13
N SER A 316 25.86 -13.07 3.49
CA SER A 316 25.70 -12.40 4.78
C SER A 316 24.44 -11.55 4.85
N GLU A 317 23.86 -11.18 3.70
CA GLU A 317 22.58 -10.46 3.62
C GLU A 317 21.41 -11.44 3.80
N LEU A 318 20.84 -11.44 5.01
CA LEU A 318 19.74 -12.30 5.43
C LEU A 318 18.49 -11.48 5.77
N ALA A 319 17.32 -12.02 5.43
CA ALA A 319 16.03 -11.52 5.91
C ALA A 319 15.25 -12.64 6.58
N TYR A 320 14.46 -12.31 7.60
CA TYR A 320 13.80 -13.26 8.47
C TYR A 320 12.29 -12.95 8.53
N TYR A 321 11.48 -14.02 8.54
CA TYR A 321 10.02 -13.89 8.55
C TYR A 321 9.41 -14.93 9.49
N VAL A 322 8.44 -14.54 10.30
CA VAL A 322 7.57 -15.45 11.04
C VAL A 322 6.35 -15.76 10.19
N CYS A 323 6.09 -17.04 10.01
CA CYS A 323 4.99 -17.54 9.17
C CYS A 323 3.98 -18.32 9.99
N PHE A 324 2.70 -18.14 9.67
CA PHE A 324 1.58 -18.88 10.19
C PHE A 324 0.64 -19.25 9.03
N ALA A 325 0.38 -20.57 8.87
CA ALA A 325 -0.46 -21.08 7.79
C ALA A 325 -0.83 -22.56 8.08
N PRO A 326 -1.65 -23.24 7.25
CA PRO A 326 -1.83 -24.70 7.32
C PRO A 326 -0.49 -25.44 7.24
N ALA A 327 -0.37 -26.55 7.97
CA ALA A 327 0.89 -27.30 8.13
C ALA A 327 1.46 -27.85 6.81
N ASP A 328 0.59 -28.10 5.83
CA ASP A 328 0.92 -28.58 4.47
C ASP A 328 1.32 -27.47 3.49
N THR A 329 1.36 -26.20 3.93
CA THR A 329 1.69 -25.06 3.05
C THR A 329 3.08 -25.23 2.42
N PRO A 330 3.20 -25.23 1.09
CA PRO A 330 4.51 -25.34 0.41
C PRO A 330 5.43 -24.15 0.71
N LEU A 331 6.76 -24.40 0.74
CA LEU A 331 7.76 -23.34 0.91
C LEU A 331 7.61 -22.23 -0.16
N VAL A 332 7.36 -22.61 -1.41
CA VAL A 332 7.19 -21.66 -2.52
C VAL A 332 6.03 -20.69 -2.29
N THR A 333 4.97 -21.12 -1.62
CA THR A 333 3.84 -20.23 -1.26
C THR A 333 4.27 -19.18 -0.24
N LEU A 334 5.02 -19.57 0.80
CA LEU A 334 5.55 -18.62 1.80
C LEU A 334 6.52 -17.62 1.15
N VAL A 335 7.38 -18.09 0.23
CA VAL A 335 8.29 -17.23 -0.53
C VAL A 335 7.55 -16.24 -1.40
N ARG A 336 6.48 -16.66 -2.11
CA ARG A 336 5.62 -15.77 -2.89
C ARG A 336 5.02 -14.66 -2.02
N VAL A 337 4.46 -15.02 -0.86
CA VAL A 337 3.86 -14.04 0.05
C VAL A 337 4.90 -13.05 0.57
N ALA A 338 6.09 -13.53 0.97
CA ALA A 338 7.20 -12.66 1.38
C ALA A 338 7.62 -11.71 0.25
N GLY A 339 7.61 -12.20 -0.99
CA GLY A 339 7.92 -11.41 -2.19
C GLY A 339 6.89 -10.33 -2.49
N CYS A 340 5.60 -10.56 -2.17
CA CYS A 340 4.54 -9.59 -2.40
C CYS A 340 4.70 -8.28 -1.60
N ARG A 341 5.49 -8.27 -0.51
CA ARG A 341 5.75 -7.03 0.25
C ARG A 341 6.30 -5.92 -0.64
N TRP A 342 7.14 -6.25 -1.60
CA TRP A 342 7.70 -5.26 -2.51
C TRP A 342 6.65 -4.51 -3.37
N ARG A 343 5.51 -5.14 -3.61
CA ARG A 343 4.44 -4.54 -4.43
C ARG A 343 3.86 -3.25 -3.84
N VAL A 344 3.90 -3.08 -2.51
CA VAL A 344 3.44 -1.83 -1.89
C VAL A 344 4.40 -0.68 -2.14
N GLU A 345 5.72 -0.96 -2.23
CA GLU A 345 6.72 0.05 -2.56
C GLU A 345 6.50 0.57 -4.00
N GLU A 346 6.23 -0.32 -4.97
CA GLU A 346 5.83 0.04 -6.33
C GLU A 346 4.52 0.85 -6.35
N ALA A 347 3.51 0.45 -5.54
CA ALA A 347 2.28 1.20 -5.42
C ALA A 347 2.50 2.61 -4.86
N PHE A 348 3.40 2.80 -3.90
CA PHE A 348 3.76 4.13 -3.39
C PHE A 348 4.51 4.97 -4.42
N GLU A 349 5.41 4.37 -5.18
CA GLU A 349 6.13 5.03 -6.27
C GLU A 349 5.13 5.53 -7.33
N GLN A 350 4.23 4.67 -7.80
CA GLN A 350 3.17 5.03 -8.73
C GLN A 350 2.21 6.08 -8.14
N ALA A 351 1.79 5.93 -6.88
CA ALA A 351 0.90 6.88 -6.23
C ALA A 351 1.51 8.29 -6.14
N LYS A 352 2.81 8.40 -5.88
CA LYS A 352 3.52 9.69 -5.83
C LYS A 352 3.80 10.23 -7.22
N GLY A 353 4.32 9.40 -8.12
CA GLY A 353 4.69 9.80 -9.48
C GLY A 353 3.48 10.12 -10.36
N GLU A 354 2.49 9.22 -10.41
CA GLU A 354 1.39 9.32 -11.37
C GLU A 354 0.23 10.18 -10.85
N VAL A 355 -0.18 9.98 -9.58
CA VAL A 355 -1.38 10.65 -9.05
C VAL A 355 -1.08 11.68 -7.96
N GLY A 356 0.18 12.00 -7.69
CA GLY A 356 0.60 13.08 -6.79
C GLY A 356 0.15 12.87 -5.34
N LEU A 357 0.22 11.64 -4.82
CA LEU A 357 -0.16 11.30 -3.44
C LEU A 357 0.50 12.23 -2.40
N ASP A 358 1.71 12.73 -2.65
CA ASP A 358 2.48 13.62 -1.77
C ASP A 358 2.50 15.09 -2.22
N HIS A 359 1.83 15.46 -3.33
CA HIS A 359 1.84 16.81 -3.89
C HIS A 359 0.93 17.81 -3.16
N TYR A 360 0.18 17.37 -2.15
CA TYR A 360 -0.72 18.23 -1.39
C TYR A 360 0.01 19.25 -0.52
N GLN A 361 -0.66 20.39 -0.32
CA GLN A 361 -0.19 21.48 0.55
C GLN A 361 -1.12 21.71 1.74
N VAL A 362 -2.15 20.88 1.91
CA VAL A 362 -3.09 20.96 3.03
C VAL A 362 -2.39 20.68 4.37
N ARG A 363 -2.86 21.31 5.43
CA ARG A 363 -2.30 21.21 6.78
C ARG A 363 -3.25 20.55 7.78
N GLN A 364 -4.55 20.66 7.51
CA GLN A 364 -5.60 20.15 8.37
C GLN A 364 -5.75 18.63 8.25
N TYR A 365 -6.03 17.98 9.36
CA TYR A 365 -6.25 16.54 9.44
C TYR A 365 -7.35 16.03 8.47
N PRO A 366 -8.57 16.61 8.44
CA PRO A 366 -9.58 16.16 7.49
C PRO A 366 -9.19 16.38 6.03
N ALA A 367 -8.46 17.46 5.75
CA ALA A 367 -8.04 17.78 4.38
C ALA A 367 -6.97 16.81 3.87
N TRP A 368 -6.11 16.29 4.76
CA TRP A 368 -5.16 15.24 4.45
C TRP A 368 -5.90 13.97 4.00
N TYR A 369 -6.87 13.49 4.78
CA TYR A 369 -7.68 12.31 4.43
C TYR A 369 -8.39 12.49 3.10
N ARG A 370 -8.93 13.67 2.84
CA ARG A 370 -9.63 13.99 1.60
C ARG A 370 -8.73 13.90 0.38
N HIS A 371 -7.54 14.52 0.43
CA HIS A 371 -6.59 14.44 -0.67
C HIS A 371 -6.11 13.00 -0.89
N VAL A 372 -5.64 12.35 0.17
CA VAL A 372 -5.08 11.00 0.08
C VAL A 372 -6.12 10.00 -0.45
N THR A 373 -7.37 10.11 0.00
CA THR A 373 -8.44 9.23 -0.50
C THR A 373 -8.72 9.47 -1.98
N LEU A 374 -8.79 10.72 -2.46
CA LEU A 374 -8.95 10.99 -3.90
C LEU A 374 -7.74 10.52 -4.72
N ALA A 375 -6.53 10.63 -4.19
CA ALA A 375 -5.34 10.06 -4.83
C ALA A 375 -5.39 8.52 -4.91
N MET A 376 -5.87 7.86 -3.86
CA MET A 376 -6.09 6.41 -3.86
C MET A 376 -7.17 6.00 -4.88
N VAL A 377 -8.26 6.76 -5.01
CA VAL A 377 -9.30 6.53 -6.04
C VAL A 377 -8.69 6.63 -7.46
N ALA A 378 -7.88 7.66 -7.71
CA ALA A 378 -7.20 7.84 -9.00
C ALA A 378 -6.22 6.69 -9.29
N LEU A 379 -5.43 6.25 -8.29
CA LEU A 379 -4.50 5.12 -8.43
C LEU A 379 -5.25 3.81 -8.71
N ALA A 380 -6.33 3.53 -8.00
CA ALA A 380 -7.13 2.33 -8.22
C ALA A 380 -7.76 2.31 -9.62
N PHE A 381 -8.21 3.48 -10.11
CA PHE A 381 -8.68 3.60 -11.48
C PHE A 381 -7.60 3.23 -12.49
N LEU A 382 -6.36 3.68 -12.31
CA LEU A 382 -5.22 3.30 -13.17
C LEU A 382 -4.95 1.79 -13.09
N ALA A 383 -4.93 1.22 -11.89
CA ALA A 383 -4.69 -0.21 -11.70
C ALA A 383 -5.76 -1.08 -12.40
N VAL A 384 -7.04 -0.73 -12.23
CA VAL A 384 -8.17 -1.43 -12.88
C VAL A 384 -8.13 -1.24 -14.41
N THR A 385 -7.81 -0.04 -14.88
CA THR A 385 -7.69 0.24 -16.32
C THR A 385 -6.57 -0.61 -16.92
N ARG A 386 -5.42 -0.69 -16.26
CA ARG A 386 -4.29 -1.51 -16.70
C ARG A 386 -4.64 -3.01 -16.72
N ALA A 387 -5.33 -3.50 -15.70
CA ALA A 387 -5.74 -4.91 -15.63
C ALA A 387 -6.72 -5.33 -16.76
N ARG A 388 -7.41 -4.36 -17.37
CA ARG A 388 -8.35 -4.59 -18.49
C ARG A 388 -7.69 -4.45 -19.86
N LEU A 389 -6.48 -3.94 -19.94
CA LEU A 389 -5.75 -3.93 -21.20
C LEU A 389 -5.39 -5.35 -21.59
N PRO A 390 -5.55 -5.73 -22.88
CA PRO A 390 -4.99 -6.99 -23.36
C PRO A 390 -3.49 -6.99 -23.04
N ASP A 391 -2.96 -8.16 -22.64
CA ASP A 391 -1.51 -8.34 -22.53
C ASP A 391 -0.93 -7.86 -23.86
N ALA A 392 -0.18 -6.76 -23.83
CA ALA A 392 0.62 -6.41 -24.98
C ALA A 392 1.55 -7.62 -25.21
N ASP A 393 1.51 -8.17 -26.40
CA ASP A 393 2.37 -9.26 -26.84
C ASP A 393 3.79 -8.70 -27.01
N ASP A 394 4.28 -8.13 -25.93
CA ASP A 394 5.61 -7.55 -25.82
C ASP A 394 6.55 -8.72 -25.63
N GLY A 395 7.47 -8.90 -26.57
CA GLY A 395 8.59 -9.85 -26.49
C GLY A 395 9.47 -9.69 -25.23
N LEU A 396 8.96 -9.01 -24.20
CA LEU A 396 9.39 -8.89 -22.82
C LEU A 396 8.37 -9.62 -21.93
N GLY A 397 8.07 -10.88 -22.26
CA GLY A 397 7.15 -11.73 -21.54
C GLY A 397 7.43 -11.81 -20.05
N GLY A 398 6.52 -11.30 -19.29
CA GLY A 398 6.50 -11.42 -17.84
C GLY A 398 5.14 -11.01 -17.30
N ARG A 399 4.22 -11.97 -17.12
CA ARG A 399 3.17 -11.82 -16.13
C ARG A 399 3.88 -11.59 -14.80
N TRP A 400 3.63 -10.46 -14.17
CA TRP A 400 4.24 -10.02 -12.91
C TRP A 400 3.70 -10.82 -11.71
N TRP A 401 4.10 -12.12 -11.62
CA TRP A 401 3.82 -13.01 -10.47
C TRP A 401 5.02 -13.88 -10.19
#